data_bb18666bfad10837fbb399ae85701655
#
_entry.id   bb18666bfad10837fbb399ae85701655
#
_cell.length_a   1.000
_cell.length_b   1.000
_cell.length_c   1.000
_cell.angle_alpha   90.00
_cell.angle_beta   90.00
_cell.angle_gamma   90.00
#
_symmetry.space_group_name_H-M   'P 1'
#
loop_
_entity.id
_entity.type
_entity.pdbx_description
1 polymer ?
#
loop_
_entity_poly.entity_id
_entity_poly.type
_entity_poly.pdbx_seq_one_letter_code
_entity_poly.pdbx_strand_id
1 'polypeptide(L)'
;VSSVPFAVKLFDVHVTDKAGKMDMRLYDYVDEEIKSPWWSSVTALPGAAIGGLMNLIRSDEESVGSESVDPFRLSKDENNIVMALNDRIGVNVDSKTSVITISATMQDPVVAAMVADSVAANLREFITEYRTNKARQDLAYTQTLFDEAQADYFAAQARYAKYLDANHGIVLRSVRTEEERLQNEMNLAYSLYSQVAQQLQLAKAKIQENTPVYAVLQPATVPLRASKPSKVMILIGFV
;
A
#
# COMPACT_ATOMS: atom_id res chain seq x y z
N VAL A 1 4.39 7.38 -7.15
CA VAL A 1 4.67 6.22 -7.99
C VAL A 1 6.17 6.03 -8.20
N SER A 2 6.95 7.11 -8.26
CA SER A 2 8.44 7.06 -8.34
C SER A 2 9.13 6.68 -7.01
N SER A 3 8.43 6.18 -6.02
CA SER A 3 9.07 5.69 -4.79
C SER A 3 9.52 4.25 -4.93
N VAL A 4 10.71 3.93 -4.40
CA VAL A 4 11.27 2.57 -4.41
C VAL A 4 10.31 1.53 -3.82
N PRO A 5 9.67 1.75 -2.64
CA PRO A 5 8.74 0.77 -2.07
C PRO A 5 7.53 0.47 -2.97
N PHE A 6 7.06 1.46 -3.73
CA PHE A 6 5.96 1.26 -4.68
C PHE A 6 6.40 0.41 -5.87
N ALA A 7 7.59 0.67 -6.43
CA ALA A 7 8.14 -0.10 -7.54
C ALA A 7 8.42 -1.56 -7.14
N VAL A 8 8.97 -1.78 -5.93
CA VAL A 8 9.22 -3.13 -5.40
C VAL A 8 7.93 -3.93 -5.24
N LYS A 9 6.83 -3.29 -4.83
CA LYS A 9 5.51 -3.93 -4.75
C LYS A 9 5.00 -4.43 -6.10
N LEU A 10 5.47 -3.84 -7.21
CA LEU A 10 5.12 -4.29 -8.56
C LEU A 10 5.96 -5.51 -9.02
N PHE A 11 7.07 -5.82 -8.38
CA PHE A 11 7.93 -6.94 -8.78
C PHE A 11 7.21 -8.28 -8.78
N ASP A 12 6.31 -8.49 -7.80
CA ASP A 12 5.55 -9.73 -7.62
C ASP A 12 4.31 -9.83 -8.51
N VAL A 13 4.04 -8.81 -9.34
CA VAL A 13 2.92 -8.85 -10.27
C VAL A 13 3.18 -9.89 -11.35
N HIS A 14 2.30 -10.88 -11.47
CA HIS A 14 2.35 -11.86 -12.55
C HIS A 14 1.85 -11.26 -13.85
N VAL A 15 2.63 -11.43 -14.90
CA VAL A 15 2.32 -10.95 -16.26
C VAL A 15 2.33 -12.11 -17.24
N THR A 16 1.40 -12.05 -18.20
CA THR A 16 1.28 -13.06 -19.27
C THR A 16 1.35 -12.39 -20.62
N ASP A 17 1.92 -13.06 -21.61
CA ASP A 17 1.96 -12.56 -22.99
C ASP A 17 0.61 -12.81 -23.71
N LYS A 18 0.48 -12.21 -24.91
CA LYS A 18 -0.70 -12.37 -25.75
C LYS A 18 -0.97 -13.83 -26.14
N ALA A 19 0.04 -14.69 -26.17
CA ALA A 19 -0.08 -16.09 -26.56
C ALA A 19 -0.39 -17.02 -25.37
N GLY A 20 -0.36 -16.50 -24.12
CA GLY A 20 -0.53 -17.29 -22.89
C GLY A 20 0.60 -18.29 -22.64
N LYS A 21 1.76 -18.09 -23.30
CA LYS A 21 2.93 -18.97 -23.18
C LYS A 21 3.91 -18.50 -22.11
N MET A 22 3.86 -17.22 -21.78
CA MET A 22 4.71 -16.61 -20.76
C MET A 22 3.84 -16.36 -19.52
N ASP A 23 4.26 -16.86 -18.38
CA ASP A 23 3.69 -16.55 -17.06
C ASP A 23 4.86 -16.37 -16.11
N MET A 24 5.21 -15.12 -15.83
CA MET A 24 6.35 -14.78 -15.00
C MET A 24 6.07 -13.51 -14.17
N ARG A 25 6.92 -13.26 -13.18
CA ARG A 25 6.85 -12.02 -12.41
C ARG A 25 7.29 -10.83 -13.27
N LEU A 26 6.74 -9.66 -13.01
CA LEU A 26 7.11 -8.43 -13.71
C LEU A 26 8.61 -8.12 -13.54
N TYR A 27 9.19 -8.48 -12.41
CA TYR A 27 10.64 -8.41 -12.18
C TYR A 27 11.41 -9.17 -13.26
N ASP A 28 11.10 -10.45 -13.45
CA ASP A 28 11.80 -11.33 -14.39
C ASP A 28 11.59 -10.85 -15.84
N TYR A 29 10.37 -10.41 -16.16
CA TYR A 29 10.04 -9.84 -17.47
C TYR A 29 10.89 -8.61 -17.82
N VAL A 30 10.99 -7.65 -16.89
CA VAL A 30 11.77 -6.43 -17.12
C VAL A 30 13.26 -6.70 -17.11
N ASP A 31 13.75 -7.64 -16.31
CA ASP A 31 15.15 -8.06 -16.29
C ASP A 31 15.55 -8.71 -17.63
N GLU A 32 14.72 -9.58 -18.19
CA GLU A 32 14.93 -10.14 -19.53
C GLU A 32 14.94 -9.07 -20.62
N GLU A 33 14.02 -8.09 -20.56
CA GLU A 33 14.00 -6.95 -21.51
C GLU A 33 15.27 -6.08 -21.42
N ILE A 34 15.81 -5.86 -20.23
CA ILE A 34 17.05 -5.09 -20.02
C ILE A 34 18.26 -5.87 -20.57
N LYS A 35 18.33 -7.17 -20.27
CA LYS A 35 19.46 -8.04 -20.66
C LYS A 35 19.44 -8.40 -22.13
N SER A 36 18.26 -8.54 -22.74
CA SER A 36 18.09 -8.95 -24.15
C SER A 36 17.14 -8.02 -24.88
N PRO A 37 17.50 -6.76 -25.14
CA PRO A 37 16.65 -5.86 -25.88
C PRO A 37 16.38 -6.38 -27.29
N TRP A 38 15.14 -6.24 -27.81
CA TRP A 38 14.68 -6.77 -29.10
C TRP A 38 15.59 -6.40 -30.31
N TRP A 39 16.29 -5.28 -30.23
CA TRP A 39 17.23 -4.84 -31.25
C TRP A 39 18.60 -5.52 -31.17
N SER A 40 18.91 -6.27 -30.10
CA SER A 40 20.17 -7.03 -29.98
C SER A 40 20.29 -8.13 -31.03
N SER A 41 19.16 -8.67 -31.49
CA SER A 41 19.11 -9.65 -32.56
C SER A 41 19.52 -9.07 -33.92
N VAL A 42 19.35 -7.76 -34.12
CA VAL A 42 19.71 -7.06 -35.38
C VAL A 42 21.21 -6.73 -35.43
N THR A 43 21.85 -6.53 -34.28
CA THR A 43 23.27 -6.17 -34.14
C THR A 43 24.20 -7.39 -34.01
N ALA A 44 23.63 -8.59 -33.87
CA ALA A 44 24.39 -9.83 -33.64
C ALA A 44 25.22 -10.29 -34.86
N LEU A 45 25.20 -9.58 -35.99
CA LEU A 45 25.75 -10.02 -37.26
C LEU A 45 27.21 -9.65 -37.57
N PRO A 46 28.04 -8.87 -36.85
CA PRO A 46 29.49 -9.11 -36.86
C PRO A 46 30.22 -9.06 -35.51
N GLY A 47 29.54 -9.15 -34.37
CA GLY A 47 30.14 -8.91 -33.03
C GLY A 47 30.49 -10.13 -32.19
N ALA A 48 30.50 -11.35 -32.73
CA ALA A 48 30.78 -12.57 -31.98
C ALA A 48 32.16 -12.59 -31.28
N ALA A 49 33.10 -11.73 -31.70
CA ALA A 49 34.44 -11.64 -31.10
C ALA A 49 34.52 -10.71 -29.88
N ILE A 50 33.57 -9.74 -29.70
CA ILE A 50 33.60 -8.79 -28.61
C ILE A 50 32.72 -9.25 -27.43
N GLY A 51 31.69 -10.06 -27.70
CA GLY A 51 30.79 -10.62 -26.67
C GLY A 51 31.50 -11.60 -25.71
N GLY A 52 32.50 -12.31 -26.18
CA GLY A 52 33.26 -13.25 -25.34
C GLY A 52 34.14 -12.55 -24.28
N LEU A 53 34.63 -11.36 -24.57
CA LEU A 53 35.49 -10.61 -23.64
C LEU A 53 34.69 -9.88 -22.55
N MET A 54 33.47 -9.47 -22.86
CA MET A 54 32.59 -8.80 -21.90
C MET A 54 31.99 -9.74 -20.85
N ASN A 55 31.84 -11.04 -21.19
CA ASN A 55 31.37 -12.04 -20.24
C ASN A 55 32.44 -12.43 -19.19
N LEU A 56 33.72 -12.16 -19.45
CA LEU A 56 34.81 -12.42 -18.51
C LEU A 56 35.03 -11.31 -17.48
N ILE A 57 34.40 -10.13 -17.68
CA ILE A 57 34.50 -8.98 -16.77
C ILE A 57 33.28 -8.89 -15.85
N ARG A 58 32.22 -9.68 -16.11
CA ARG A 58 31.10 -9.81 -15.16
C ARG A 58 31.56 -10.77 -14.05
N SER A 59 32.07 -10.19 -12.97
CA SER A 59 32.18 -10.90 -11.70
C SER A 59 30.77 -11.33 -11.27
N ASP A 60 30.61 -12.63 -11.10
CA ASP A 60 29.46 -13.27 -10.46
C ASP A 60 29.26 -12.67 -9.06
N GLU A 61 28.50 -11.61 -8.94
CA GLU A 61 27.77 -11.34 -7.71
C GLU A 61 26.53 -12.24 -7.80
N GLU A 62 26.61 -13.37 -7.08
CA GLU A 62 25.53 -14.32 -6.88
C GLU A 62 24.23 -13.56 -6.62
N SER A 63 23.31 -13.65 -7.58
CA SER A 63 21.90 -13.32 -7.36
C SER A 63 21.36 -14.39 -6.39
N VAL A 64 21.56 -14.16 -5.10
CA VAL A 64 20.80 -14.86 -4.07
C VAL A 64 19.36 -14.45 -4.30
N GLY A 65 18.59 -15.36 -4.87
CA GLY A 65 17.15 -15.23 -4.99
C GLY A 65 16.55 -15.14 -3.58
N SER A 66 16.59 -13.95 -2.99
CA SER A 66 15.89 -13.71 -1.74
C SER A 66 14.40 -13.57 -2.04
N GLU A 67 13.61 -14.38 -1.39
CA GLU A 67 12.16 -14.49 -1.48
C GLU A 67 11.44 -13.15 -1.12
N SER A 68 12.18 -12.14 -0.65
CA SER A 68 11.69 -10.79 -0.37
C SER A 68 12.76 -9.74 -0.65
N VAL A 69 12.49 -8.86 -1.62
CA VAL A 69 13.34 -7.69 -1.92
C VAL A 69 13.19 -6.67 -0.79
N ASP A 70 14.32 -6.28 -0.16
CA ASP A 70 14.31 -5.22 0.84
C ASP A 70 14.36 -3.84 0.15
N PRO A 71 13.29 -3.02 0.21
CA PRO A 71 13.27 -1.70 -0.40
C PRO A 71 14.34 -0.74 0.12
N PHE A 72 14.96 -1.05 1.26
CA PHE A 72 16.00 -0.23 1.87
C PHE A 72 17.41 -0.60 1.36
N ARG A 73 17.60 -1.82 0.82
CA ARG A 73 18.89 -2.33 0.35
C ARG A 73 18.75 -3.03 -0.98
N LEU A 74 18.55 -2.25 -2.04
CA LEU A 74 18.48 -2.79 -3.39
C LEU A 74 19.87 -3.19 -3.91
N SER A 75 19.94 -4.32 -4.58
CA SER A 75 21.07 -4.69 -5.44
C SER A 75 21.15 -3.77 -6.67
N LYS A 76 22.24 -3.81 -7.41
CA LYS A 76 22.37 -3.03 -8.66
C LYS A 76 21.31 -3.42 -9.69
N ASP A 77 21.02 -4.70 -9.82
CA ASP A 77 20.04 -5.21 -10.78
C ASP A 77 18.62 -4.79 -10.38
N GLU A 78 18.26 -4.94 -9.12
CA GLU A 78 16.97 -4.45 -8.60
C GLU A 78 16.79 -2.93 -8.81
N ASN A 79 17.84 -2.15 -8.56
CA ASN A 79 17.81 -0.71 -8.80
C ASN A 79 17.63 -0.37 -10.29
N ASN A 80 18.27 -1.11 -11.18
CA ASN A 80 18.10 -0.93 -12.63
C ASN A 80 16.67 -1.23 -13.06
N ILE A 81 16.05 -2.28 -12.49
CA ILE A 81 14.65 -2.62 -12.75
C ILE A 81 13.71 -1.55 -12.21
N VAL A 82 13.94 -1.02 -11.01
CA VAL A 82 13.17 0.10 -10.45
C VAL A 82 13.25 1.32 -11.37
N MET A 83 14.44 1.67 -11.86
CA MET A 83 14.60 2.78 -12.81
C MET A 83 13.85 2.52 -14.11
N ALA A 84 13.98 1.31 -14.69
CA ALA A 84 13.30 0.94 -15.91
C ALA A 84 11.77 0.98 -15.76
N LEU A 85 11.22 0.56 -14.63
CA LEU A 85 9.79 0.66 -14.34
C LEU A 85 9.33 2.10 -14.20
N ASN A 86 10.10 2.93 -13.48
CA ASN A 86 9.78 4.36 -13.32
C ASN A 86 9.75 5.11 -14.64
N ASP A 87 10.63 4.78 -15.59
CA ASP A 87 10.65 5.39 -16.92
C ASP A 87 9.47 4.92 -17.81
N ARG A 88 8.93 3.74 -17.54
CA ARG A 88 7.86 3.12 -18.34
C ARG A 88 6.47 3.36 -17.78
N ILE A 89 6.35 3.69 -16.49
CA ILE A 89 5.09 3.93 -15.80
C ILE A 89 4.92 5.43 -15.55
N GLY A 90 3.92 6.02 -16.19
CA GLY A 90 3.55 7.43 -15.99
C GLY A 90 2.28 7.54 -15.15
N VAL A 91 2.27 8.42 -14.16
CA VAL A 91 1.07 8.82 -13.43
C VAL A 91 0.93 10.32 -13.49
N ASN A 92 -0.18 10.78 -14.01
CA ASN A 92 -0.52 12.19 -14.10
C ASN A 92 -1.81 12.48 -13.33
N VAL A 93 -1.81 13.54 -12.53
CA VAL A 93 -2.97 14.00 -11.77
C VAL A 93 -3.41 15.34 -12.29
N ASP A 94 -4.60 15.39 -12.86
CA ASP A 94 -5.24 16.66 -13.22
C ASP A 94 -5.85 17.30 -11.97
N SER A 95 -5.26 18.39 -11.51
CA SER A 95 -5.70 19.12 -10.32
C SER A 95 -7.07 19.80 -10.47
N LYS A 96 -7.56 20.02 -11.69
CA LYS A 96 -8.87 20.64 -11.95
C LYS A 96 -10.00 19.64 -11.89
N THR A 97 -9.78 18.45 -12.44
CA THR A 97 -10.78 17.39 -12.53
C THR A 97 -10.60 16.32 -11.46
N SER A 98 -9.48 16.32 -10.74
CA SER A 98 -9.07 15.28 -9.80
C SER A 98 -8.97 13.88 -10.46
N VAL A 99 -8.82 13.83 -11.77
CA VAL A 99 -8.63 12.58 -12.52
C VAL A 99 -7.16 12.16 -12.45
N ILE A 100 -6.94 10.90 -12.09
CA ILE A 100 -5.63 10.27 -12.11
C ILE A 100 -5.54 9.43 -13.39
N THR A 101 -4.60 9.76 -14.24
CA THR A 101 -4.30 9.03 -15.48
C THR A 101 -3.04 8.21 -15.29
N ILE A 102 -3.15 6.89 -15.47
CA ILE A 102 -2.04 5.95 -15.38
C ILE A 102 -1.72 5.46 -16.80
N SER A 103 -0.44 5.46 -17.15
CA SER A 103 0.06 4.93 -18.41
C SER A 103 1.21 3.97 -18.14
N ALA A 104 1.23 2.84 -18.86
CA ALA A 104 2.32 1.89 -18.83
C ALA A 104 2.79 1.61 -20.26
N THR A 105 4.10 1.57 -20.48
CA THR A 105 4.71 1.31 -21.78
C THR A 105 5.59 0.07 -21.69
N MET A 106 5.16 -1.02 -22.32
CA MET A 106 5.88 -2.32 -22.35
C MET A 106 6.03 -2.79 -23.80
N GLN A 107 6.86 -3.81 -24.02
CA GLN A 107 7.03 -4.37 -25.36
C GLN A 107 5.79 -5.16 -25.78
N ASP A 108 5.23 -5.96 -24.88
CA ASP A 108 3.98 -6.68 -25.13
C ASP A 108 2.76 -5.80 -24.74
N PRO A 109 1.75 -5.66 -25.62
CA PRO A 109 0.57 -4.86 -25.34
C PRO A 109 -0.31 -5.41 -24.22
N VAL A 110 -0.33 -6.74 -23.99
CA VAL A 110 -1.09 -7.36 -22.90
C VAL A 110 -0.42 -7.06 -21.58
N VAL A 111 0.92 -7.23 -21.52
CA VAL A 111 1.70 -6.88 -20.34
C VAL A 111 1.53 -5.40 -19.98
N ALA A 112 1.53 -4.50 -20.98
CA ALA A 112 1.28 -3.07 -20.75
C ALA A 112 -0.06 -2.81 -20.07
N ALA A 113 -1.13 -3.49 -20.51
CA ALA A 113 -2.46 -3.35 -19.91
C ALA A 113 -2.50 -3.93 -18.49
N MET A 114 -1.90 -5.11 -18.26
CA MET A 114 -1.83 -5.76 -16.94
C MET A 114 -1.04 -4.90 -15.94
N VAL A 115 0.09 -4.35 -16.36
CA VAL A 115 0.89 -3.45 -15.50
C VAL A 115 0.11 -2.18 -15.18
N ALA A 116 -0.57 -1.57 -16.14
CA ALA A 116 -1.37 -0.37 -15.88
C ALA A 116 -2.51 -0.64 -14.87
N ASP A 117 -3.18 -1.79 -14.97
CA ASP A 117 -4.23 -2.21 -14.03
C ASP A 117 -3.66 -2.50 -12.64
N SER A 118 -2.53 -3.21 -12.57
CA SER A 118 -1.84 -3.49 -11.30
C SER A 118 -1.34 -2.22 -10.61
N VAL A 119 -0.81 -1.27 -11.37
CA VAL A 119 -0.43 0.06 -10.85
C VAL A 119 -1.64 0.80 -10.31
N ALA A 120 -2.77 0.75 -11.00
CA ALA A 120 -4.02 1.38 -10.55
C ALA A 120 -4.54 0.74 -9.25
N ALA A 121 -4.49 -0.59 -9.14
CA ALA A 121 -4.89 -1.32 -7.95
C ALA A 121 -3.98 -0.99 -6.74
N ASN A 122 -2.67 -1.08 -6.92
CA ASN A 122 -1.68 -0.78 -5.87
C ASN A 122 -1.74 0.69 -5.44
N LEU A 123 -1.93 1.63 -6.38
CA LEU A 123 -2.05 3.05 -6.06
C LEU A 123 -3.31 3.32 -5.23
N ARG A 124 -4.44 2.69 -5.59
CA ARG A 124 -5.70 2.79 -4.83
C ARG A 124 -5.53 2.26 -3.41
N GLU A 125 -4.92 1.09 -3.26
CA GLU A 125 -4.62 0.50 -1.95
C GLU A 125 -3.74 1.43 -1.13
N PHE A 126 -2.62 1.90 -1.69
CA PHE A 126 -1.68 2.79 -1.01
C PHE A 126 -2.32 4.09 -0.54
N ILE A 127 -3.11 4.76 -1.39
CA ILE A 127 -3.78 6.02 -1.00
C ILE A 127 -4.84 5.74 0.08
N THR A 128 -5.57 4.63 -0.03
CA THR A 128 -6.57 4.24 0.98
C THR A 128 -5.89 3.97 2.32
N GLU A 129 -4.83 3.19 2.32
CA GLU A 129 -4.06 2.89 3.53
C GLU A 129 -3.48 4.16 4.16
N TYR A 130 -2.83 5.01 3.36
CA TYR A 130 -2.27 6.27 3.82
C TYR A 130 -3.31 7.18 4.48
N ARG A 131 -4.50 7.31 3.87
CA ARG A 131 -5.58 8.15 4.40
C ARG A 131 -6.24 7.56 5.65
N THR A 132 -6.38 6.24 5.70
CA THR A 132 -7.08 5.58 6.82
C THR A 132 -6.17 5.21 7.98
N ASN A 133 -4.85 5.18 7.80
CA ASN A 133 -3.89 4.74 8.84
C ASN A 133 -4.01 5.56 10.12
N LYS A 134 -4.04 6.88 10.01
CA LYS A 134 -4.23 7.78 11.17
C LYS A 134 -5.54 7.50 11.90
N ALA A 135 -6.64 7.36 11.15
CA ALA A 135 -7.95 7.08 11.74
C ALA A 135 -8.00 5.69 12.42
N ARG A 136 -7.30 4.69 11.87
CA ARG A 136 -7.17 3.36 12.49
C ARG A 136 -6.38 3.41 13.79
N GLN A 137 -5.29 4.18 13.84
CA GLN A 137 -4.51 4.39 15.07
C GLN A 137 -5.35 5.11 16.13
N ASP A 138 -6.08 6.17 15.76
CA ASP A 138 -6.98 6.89 16.65
C ASP A 138 -8.09 5.97 17.18
N LEU A 139 -8.64 5.07 16.33
CA LEU A 139 -9.62 4.06 16.76
C LEU A 139 -9.03 3.08 17.77
N ALA A 140 -7.85 2.53 17.49
CA ALA A 140 -7.20 1.57 18.39
C ALA A 140 -6.95 2.19 19.77
N TYR A 141 -6.45 3.43 19.80
CA TYR A 141 -6.25 4.19 21.04
C TYR A 141 -7.56 4.43 21.79
N THR A 142 -8.61 4.89 21.07
CA THR A 142 -9.92 5.13 21.69
C THR A 142 -10.58 3.86 22.20
N GLN A 143 -10.34 2.71 21.53
CA GLN A 143 -10.82 1.41 22.01
C GLN A 143 -10.15 1.03 23.33
N THR A 144 -8.84 1.22 23.47
CA THR A 144 -8.12 0.99 24.73
C THR A 144 -8.68 1.87 25.86
N LEU A 145 -8.89 3.16 25.59
CA LEU A 145 -9.49 4.07 26.58
C LEU A 145 -10.92 3.64 26.98
N PHE A 146 -11.70 3.12 26.03
CA PHE A 146 -13.04 2.62 26.31
C PHE A 146 -13.00 1.40 27.23
N ASP A 147 -12.11 0.44 26.95
CA ASP A 147 -11.97 -0.78 27.74
C ASP A 147 -11.51 -0.44 29.17
N GLU A 148 -10.59 0.51 29.34
CA GLU A 148 -10.16 1.02 30.65
C GLU A 148 -11.29 1.71 31.40
N ALA A 149 -11.98 2.66 30.75
CA ALA A 149 -13.09 3.39 31.39
C ALA A 149 -14.26 2.45 31.77
N GLN A 150 -14.50 1.42 30.96
CA GLN A 150 -15.50 0.39 31.25
C GLN A 150 -15.11 -0.43 32.51
N ALA A 151 -13.85 -0.84 32.57
CA ALA A 151 -13.33 -1.59 33.73
C ALA A 151 -13.39 -0.75 35.02
N ASP A 152 -13.02 0.52 34.93
CA ASP A 152 -13.08 1.46 36.07
C ASP A 152 -14.51 1.68 36.56
N TYR A 153 -15.45 1.87 35.62
CA TYR A 153 -16.87 1.98 35.98
C TYR A 153 -17.39 0.75 36.69
N PHE A 154 -17.13 -0.45 36.17
CA PHE A 154 -17.59 -1.68 36.81
C PHE A 154 -16.90 -1.92 38.16
N ALA A 155 -15.64 -1.57 38.31
CA ALA A 155 -14.94 -1.65 39.60
C ALA A 155 -15.54 -0.66 40.62
N ALA A 156 -15.85 0.59 40.22
CA ALA A 156 -16.50 1.57 41.08
C ALA A 156 -17.91 1.13 41.48
N GLN A 157 -18.68 0.59 40.52
CA GLN A 157 -20.01 0.06 40.76
C GLN A 157 -19.97 -1.12 41.77
N ALA A 158 -19.03 -2.04 41.60
CA ALA A 158 -18.87 -3.16 42.52
C ALA A 158 -18.48 -2.72 43.95
N ARG A 159 -17.59 -1.70 44.06
CA ARG A 159 -17.22 -1.10 45.36
C ARG A 159 -18.43 -0.47 46.04
N TYR A 160 -19.20 0.32 45.32
CA TYR A 160 -20.41 0.97 45.81
C TYR A 160 -21.45 -0.08 46.28
N ALA A 161 -21.78 -1.09 45.46
CA ALA A 161 -22.71 -2.13 45.79
C ALA A 161 -22.28 -2.91 47.04
N LYS A 162 -21.01 -3.34 47.10
CA LYS A 162 -20.45 -4.05 48.29
C LYS A 162 -20.54 -3.22 49.57
N TYR A 163 -20.33 -1.90 49.46
CA TYR A 163 -20.46 -1.01 50.60
C TYR A 163 -21.90 -0.91 51.10
N LEU A 164 -22.88 -0.80 50.22
CA LEU A 164 -24.29 -0.79 50.57
C LEU A 164 -24.74 -2.08 51.25
N ASP A 165 -24.32 -3.23 50.72
CA ASP A 165 -24.66 -4.54 51.27
C ASP A 165 -24.09 -4.69 52.68
N ALA A 166 -22.85 -4.26 52.92
CA ALA A 166 -22.17 -4.37 54.19
C ALA A 166 -22.72 -3.42 55.27
N ASN A 167 -23.37 -2.31 54.91
CA ASN A 167 -23.81 -1.27 55.83
C ASN A 167 -25.35 -1.08 55.84
N HIS A 168 -26.08 -2.10 55.37
CA HIS A 168 -27.54 -2.05 55.30
C HIS A 168 -28.18 -1.77 56.67
N GLY A 169 -28.98 -0.73 56.76
CA GLY A 169 -29.69 -0.31 58.00
C GLY A 169 -28.86 0.50 58.98
N ILE A 170 -27.60 0.87 58.70
CA ILE A 170 -26.78 1.70 59.58
C ILE A 170 -27.02 3.20 59.29
N VAL A 171 -27.45 3.93 60.32
CA VAL A 171 -27.82 5.38 60.19
C VAL A 171 -26.70 6.32 60.68
N LEU A 172 -25.47 5.90 60.70
CA LEU A 172 -24.33 6.72 61.11
C LEU A 172 -23.98 7.75 60.01
N ARG A 173 -23.69 9.00 60.43
CA ARG A 173 -23.34 10.06 59.50
C ARG A 173 -22.04 9.76 58.66
N SER A 174 -21.07 9.09 59.26
CA SER A 174 -19.86 8.66 58.61
C SER A 174 -20.13 7.63 57.50
N VAL A 175 -21.06 6.70 57.72
CA VAL A 175 -21.49 5.71 56.71
C VAL A 175 -22.13 6.40 55.52
N ARG A 176 -22.99 7.38 55.78
CA ARG A 176 -23.65 8.14 54.74
C ARG A 176 -22.64 8.97 53.90
N THR A 177 -21.68 9.61 54.55
CA THR A 177 -20.63 10.38 53.80
C THR A 177 -19.80 9.48 52.91
N GLU A 178 -19.45 8.25 53.36
CA GLU A 178 -18.70 7.33 52.54
C GLU A 178 -19.56 6.74 51.41
N GLU A 179 -20.84 6.47 51.65
CA GLU A 179 -21.80 6.11 50.59
C GLU A 179 -21.87 7.17 49.50
N GLU A 180 -22.01 8.46 49.87
CA GLU A 180 -22.04 9.62 48.93
C GLU A 180 -20.72 9.72 48.13
N ARG A 181 -19.59 9.47 48.78
CA ARG A 181 -18.27 9.44 48.13
C ARG A 181 -18.18 8.35 47.05
N LEU A 182 -18.55 7.13 47.40
CA LEU A 182 -18.50 5.99 46.47
C LEU A 182 -19.52 6.14 45.34
N GLN A 183 -20.71 6.68 45.66
CA GLN A 183 -21.69 7.00 44.62
C GLN A 183 -21.19 8.06 43.63
N ASN A 184 -20.54 9.11 44.14
CA ASN A 184 -19.95 10.13 43.29
C ASN A 184 -18.79 9.57 42.43
N GLU A 185 -17.95 8.69 42.99
CA GLU A 185 -16.90 8.01 42.26
C GLU A 185 -17.47 7.13 41.12
N MET A 186 -18.54 6.37 41.41
CA MET A 186 -19.22 5.58 40.39
C MET A 186 -19.85 6.46 39.31
N ASN A 187 -20.50 7.56 39.69
CA ASN A 187 -21.12 8.50 38.74
C ASN A 187 -20.08 9.17 37.85
N LEU A 188 -18.92 9.53 38.39
CA LEU A 188 -17.80 10.08 37.64
C LEU A 188 -17.26 9.05 36.64
N ALA A 189 -17.04 7.83 37.09
CA ALA A 189 -16.60 6.73 36.23
C ALA A 189 -17.59 6.43 35.10
N TYR A 190 -18.90 6.43 35.41
CA TYR A 190 -19.97 6.27 34.41
C TYR A 190 -19.98 7.42 33.39
N SER A 191 -19.81 8.66 33.84
CA SER A 191 -19.74 9.83 32.95
C SER A 191 -18.57 9.71 31.99
N LEU A 192 -17.38 9.33 32.47
CA LEU A 192 -16.19 9.11 31.65
C LEU A 192 -16.42 7.97 30.65
N TYR A 193 -16.91 6.81 31.12
CA TYR A 193 -17.25 5.66 30.26
C TYR A 193 -18.22 6.07 29.14
N SER A 194 -19.29 6.80 29.48
CA SER A 194 -20.28 7.27 28.50
C SER A 194 -19.67 8.23 27.45
N GLN A 195 -18.79 9.13 27.90
CA GLN A 195 -18.11 10.08 27.00
C GLN A 195 -17.15 9.36 26.05
N VAL A 196 -16.35 8.40 26.56
CA VAL A 196 -15.42 7.62 25.73
C VAL A 196 -16.19 6.71 24.78
N ALA A 197 -17.34 6.15 25.20
CA ALA A 197 -18.22 5.36 24.33
C ALA A 197 -18.68 6.19 23.10
N GLN A 198 -19.04 7.43 23.31
CA GLN A 198 -19.42 8.35 22.21
C GLN A 198 -18.21 8.62 21.30
N GLN A 199 -17.03 8.88 21.88
CA GLN A 199 -15.81 9.09 21.09
C GLN A 199 -15.44 7.87 20.26
N LEU A 200 -15.63 6.66 20.79
CA LEU A 200 -15.39 5.40 20.07
C LEU A 200 -16.31 5.29 18.84
N GLN A 201 -17.58 5.67 18.94
CA GLN A 201 -18.49 5.66 17.80
C GLN A 201 -18.04 6.69 16.74
N LEU A 202 -17.59 7.87 17.14
CA LEU A 202 -17.07 8.89 16.23
C LEU A 202 -15.78 8.41 15.56
N ALA A 203 -14.86 7.76 16.30
CA ALA A 203 -13.63 7.19 15.73
C ALA A 203 -13.93 6.10 14.70
N LYS A 204 -14.93 5.24 14.94
CA LYS A 204 -15.39 4.23 13.96
C LYS A 204 -15.94 4.89 12.69
N ALA A 205 -16.78 5.91 12.82
CA ALA A 205 -17.33 6.64 11.68
C ALA A 205 -16.25 7.35 10.86
N LYS A 206 -15.20 7.88 11.50
CA LYS A 206 -14.10 8.60 10.87
C LYS A 206 -13.29 7.73 9.90
N ILE A 207 -13.18 6.41 10.15
CA ILE A 207 -12.52 5.50 9.20
C ILE A 207 -13.31 5.43 7.89
N GLN A 208 -14.64 5.35 7.96
CA GLN A 208 -15.48 5.31 6.75
C GLN A 208 -15.42 6.63 5.99
N GLU A 209 -15.44 7.77 6.70
CA GLU A 209 -15.31 9.11 6.12
C GLU A 209 -13.96 9.28 5.39
N ASN A 210 -12.87 8.79 5.98
CA ASN A 210 -11.53 8.89 5.39
C ASN A 210 -11.24 7.83 4.32
N THR A 211 -12.14 6.86 4.11
CA THR A 211 -11.98 5.86 3.05
C THR A 211 -12.37 6.48 1.72
N PRO A 212 -11.41 6.73 0.80
CA PRO A 212 -11.73 7.39 -0.45
C PRO A 212 -12.53 6.47 -1.37
N VAL A 213 -13.52 7.04 -2.05
CA VAL A 213 -14.28 6.33 -3.09
C VAL A 213 -13.65 6.65 -4.45
N TYR A 214 -13.20 5.62 -5.16
CA TYR A 214 -12.65 5.74 -6.50
C TYR A 214 -13.64 5.20 -7.52
N ALA A 215 -13.91 5.98 -8.55
CA ALA A 215 -14.62 5.52 -9.75
C ALA A 215 -13.60 5.29 -10.87
N VAL A 216 -13.62 4.12 -11.47
CA VAL A 216 -12.82 3.83 -12.67
C VAL A 216 -13.58 4.39 -13.87
N LEU A 217 -13.07 5.48 -14.45
CA LEU A 217 -13.66 6.09 -15.64
C LEU A 217 -13.37 5.26 -16.89
N GLN A 218 -12.15 4.75 -17.01
CA GLN A 218 -11.70 3.92 -18.12
C GLN A 218 -10.76 2.83 -17.57
N PRO A 219 -11.11 1.56 -17.70
CA PRO A 219 -10.22 0.46 -17.34
C PRO A 219 -9.03 0.38 -18.30
N ALA A 220 -7.96 -0.28 -17.86
CA ALA A 220 -6.82 -0.57 -18.72
C ALA A 220 -7.29 -1.43 -19.91
N THR A 221 -6.88 -1.05 -21.11
CA THR A 221 -7.22 -1.77 -22.35
C THR A 221 -5.95 -2.12 -23.13
N VAL A 222 -5.96 -3.28 -23.76
CA VAL A 222 -4.82 -3.71 -24.60
C VAL A 222 -4.74 -2.81 -25.82
N PRO A 223 -3.60 -2.09 -26.04
CA PRO A 223 -3.46 -1.17 -27.16
C PRO A 223 -3.38 -1.91 -28.49
N LEU A 224 -4.09 -1.40 -29.50
CA LEU A 224 -4.10 -1.95 -30.86
C LEU A 224 -2.93 -1.46 -31.71
N ARG A 225 -2.24 -0.40 -31.28
CA ARG A 225 -1.12 0.23 -32.02
C ARG A 225 0.03 0.52 -31.07
N ALA A 226 1.26 0.33 -31.57
CA ALA A 226 2.47 0.74 -30.85
C ALA A 226 2.53 2.28 -30.71
N SER A 227 2.89 2.76 -29.52
CA SER A 227 3.07 4.18 -29.22
C SER A 227 4.47 4.68 -29.60
N LYS A 228 5.48 3.80 -29.56
CA LYS A 228 6.90 4.07 -29.91
C LYS A 228 7.53 2.82 -30.56
N PRO A 229 8.56 2.95 -31.40
CA PRO A 229 9.04 4.19 -32.02
C PRO A 229 8.09 4.69 -33.11
N SER A 230 8.09 6.03 -33.35
CA SER A 230 7.32 6.60 -34.47
C SER A 230 7.97 6.19 -35.79
N LYS A 231 7.18 5.58 -36.70
CA LYS A 231 7.64 5.17 -38.03
C LYS A 231 8.32 6.31 -38.81
N VAL A 232 7.88 7.54 -38.59
CA VAL A 232 8.44 8.75 -39.20
C VAL A 232 9.84 9.05 -38.67
N MET A 233 10.09 8.86 -37.36
CA MET A 233 11.43 9.06 -36.78
C MET A 233 12.44 8.03 -37.29
N ILE A 234 12.02 6.77 -37.50
CA ILE A 234 12.89 5.75 -38.10
C ILE A 234 13.27 6.13 -39.51
N LEU A 235 12.32 6.63 -40.30
CA LEU A 235 12.57 7.03 -41.70
C LEU A 235 13.53 8.20 -41.79
N ILE A 236 13.45 9.17 -40.90
CA ILE A 236 14.34 10.33 -40.86
C ILE A 236 15.76 9.97 -40.42
N GLY A 237 15.91 8.96 -39.55
CA GLY A 237 17.22 8.50 -39.09
C GLY A 237 18.00 7.64 -40.09
N PHE A 238 17.39 7.27 -41.25
CA PHE A 238 18.00 6.47 -42.29
C PHE A 238 18.30 7.31 -43.58
N VAL A 239 17.99 8.58 -43.56
CA VAL A 239 18.34 9.56 -44.65
C VAL A 239 19.50 10.44 -44.18
#